data_708f70f65783c8307206165a09c8331e
#
_entry.id   708f70f65783c8307206165a09c8331e
#
_cell.length_a   1.000
_cell.length_b   1.000
_cell.length_c   1.000
_cell.angle_alpha   90.00
_cell.angle_beta   90.00
_cell.angle_gamma   90.00
#
_symmetry.space_group_name_H-M   'P 1'
#
loop_
_entity.id
_entity.type
_entity.pdbx_description
1 polymer ?
#
loop_
_entity_poly.entity_id
_entity_poly.type
_entity_poly.pdbx_seq_one_letter_code
_entity_poly.pdbx_strand_id
1 'polypeptide(L)'
;MCIRDRSYGNEFTRANNPLECGFKRYCHLEDGIDYIGREALLKIAEDGPERHIMGVTFGGEALSGVAVPLAVIAEDGTVVGEVTSGIWSPRLGCNVGMSMIARGHWDAGTRITIRDSDGKLRDGTVSSLPF
;
A
#
# COMPACT_ATOMS: atom_id res chain seq x y z
N MET A 1 18.42 -1.58 -7.76
CA MET A 1 16.98 -1.68 -7.44
C MET A 1 16.49 -0.31 -7.00
N CYS A 2 15.50 0.22 -7.65
CA CYS A 2 14.92 1.50 -7.27
C CYS A 2 13.92 1.26 -6.13
N ILE A 3 14.17 1.84 -4.96
CA ILE A 3 13.28 1.69 -3.78
C ILE A 3 11.88 2.30 -3.97
N ARG A 4 11.64 2.94 -5.11
CA ARG A 4 10.35 3.52 -5.49
C ARG A 4 9.69 2.79 -6.65
N ASP A 5 10.30 1.72 -7.16
CA ASP A 5 9.66 0.89 -8.17
C ASP A 5 8.39 0.26 -7.61
N ARG A 6 7.39 0.20 -8.48
CA ARG A 6 6.13 -0.49 -8.26
C ARG A 6 5.92 -1.44 -9.42
N SER A 7 5.55 -2.67 -9.11
CA SER A 7 5.34 -3.71 -10.12
C SER A 7 3.90 -3.62 -10.65
N TYR A 8 3.77 -3.33 -11.95
CA TYR A 8 2.47 -3.38 -12.60
C TYR A 8 1.92 -4.82 -12.59
N GLY A 9 0.68 -4.96 -12.19
CA GLY A 9 0.02 -6.26 -12.02
C GLY A 9 0.10 -6.81 -10.59
N ASN A 10 1.04 -6.30 -9.76
CA ASN A 10 1.15 -6.68 -8.34
C ASN A 10 0.68 -5.52 -7.46
N GLU A 11 1.51 -4.48 -7.30
CA GLU A 11 1.21 -3.36 -6.41
C GLU A 11 0.17 -2.41 -6.97
N PHE A 12 0.03 -2.32 -8.28
CA PHE A 12 -0.99 -1.50 -8.95
C PHE A 12 -1.38 -2.05 -10.32
N THR A 13 -2.57 -1.64 -10.77
CA THR A 13 -3.13 -1.99 -12.08
C THR A 13 -3.76 -0.75 -12.71
N ARG A 14 -4.44 -0.91 -13.85
CA ARG A 14 -5.22 0.17 -14.48
C ARG A 14 -6.40 0.66 -13.64
N ALA A 15 -6.79 -0.08 -12.60
CA ALA A 15 -7.85 0.32 -11.67
C ALA A 15 -7.36 1.36 -10.65
N ASN A 16 -6.06 1.59 -10.56
CA ASN A 16 -5.46 2.52 -9.62
C ASN A 16 -5.09 3.82 -10.32
N ASN A 17 -5.28 4.93 -9.62
CA ASN A 17 -4.78 6.23 -10.07
C ASN A 17 -3.37 6.52 -9.49
N PRO A 18 -2.61 7.44 -10.10
CA PRO A 18 -1.25 7.77 -9.64
C PRO A 18 -1.17 8.27 -8.19
N LEU A 19 -2.23 8.92 -7.68
CA LEU A 19 -2.25 9.45 -6.32
C LEU A 19 -2.35 8.32 -5.29
N GLU A 20 -3.18 7.29 -5.56
CA GLU A 20 -3.22 6.06 -4.76
C GLU A 20 -1.87 5.36 -4.70
N CYS A 21 -1.14 5.37 -5.81
CA CYS A 21 0.17 4.71 -5.93
C CYS A 21 1.32 5.52 -5.31
N GLY A 22 1.06 6.69 -4.74
CA GLY A 22 2.09 7.55 -4.15
C GLY A 22 2.93 8.31 -5.17
N PHE A 23 2.44 8.49 -6.41
CA PHE A 23 3.14 9.19 -7.50
C PHE A 23 2.75 10.67 -7.65
N LYS A 24 2.13 11.29 -6.64
CA LYS A 24 1.68 12.70 -6.67
C LYS A 24 2.76 13.64 -7.23
N ARG A 25 4.02 13.49 -6.80
CA ARG A 25 5.15 14.34 -7.24
C ARG A 25 5.43 14.29 -8.74
N TYR A 26 4.96 13.27 -9.45
CA TYR A 26 5.17 13.10 -10.90
C TYR A 26 3.96 13.56 -11.72
N CYS A 27 2.87 13.95 -11.06
CA CYS A 27 1.64 14.34 -11.72
C CYS A 27 1.61 15.81 -12.15
N HIS A 28 2.57 16.64 -11.71
CA HIS A 28 2.68 18.06 -12.09
C HIS A 28 1.35 18.83 -11.97
N LEU A 29 0.60 18.61 -10.88
CA LEU A 29 -0.73 19.17 -10.70
C LEU A 29 -0.71 20.70 -10.54
N GLU A 30 0.37 21.26 -9.96
CA GLU A 30 0.53 22.67 -9.63
C GLU A 30 1.26 23.47 -10.72
N ASP A 31 1.94 22.81 -11.65
CA ASP A 31 2.85 23.45 -12.62
C ASP A 31 2.13 24.07 -13.82
N GLY A 32 0.81 23.98 -13.92
CA GLY A 32 0.04 24.54 -15.04
C GLY A 32 0.23 23.80 -16.37
N ILE A 33 0.98 22.70 -16.38
CA ILE A 33 1.21 21.86 -17.58
C ILE A 33 -0.08 21.11 -17.92
N ASP A 34 -0.54 21.24 -19.14
CA ASP A 34 -1.71 20.51 -19.62
C ASP A 34 -1.31 19.13 -20.17
N TYR A 35 -2.06 18.09 -19.77
CA TYR A 35 -1.89 16.71 -20.23
C TYR A 35 -3.20 15.93 -20.09
N ILE A 36 -3.30 14.83 -20.83
CA ILE A 36 -4.50 13.97 -20.79
C ILE A 36 -4.70 13.42 -19.37
N GLY A 37 -5.90 13.67 -18.82
CA GLY A 37 -6.29 13.20 -17.50
C GLY A 37 -5.96 14.14 -16.34
N ARG A 38 -5.34 15.31 -16.60
CA ARG A 38 -5.01 16.29 -15.57
C ARG A 38 -6.23 16.73 -14.75
N GLU A 39 -7.33 17.07 -15.42
CA GLU A 39 -8.56 17.49 -14.74
C GLU A 39 -9.11 16.41 -13.81
N ALA A 40 -9.10 15.14 -14.25
CA ALA A 40 -9.52 14.02 -13.42
C ALA A 40 -8.62 13.85 -12.18
N LEU A 41 -7.31 14.01 -12.34
CA LEU A 41 -6.36 13.94 -11.21
C LEU A 41 -6.50 15.10 -10.26
N LEU A 42 -6.78 16.32 -10.75
CA LEU A 42 -7.06 17.48 -9.90
C LEU A 42 -8.29 17.24 -9.02
N LYS A 43 -9.36 16.70 -9.59
CA LYS A 43 -10.57 16.35 -8.85
C LYS A 43 -10.28 15.29 -7.77
N ILE A 44 -9.54 14.23 -8.11
CA ILE A 44 -9.15 13.21 -7.15
C ILE A 44 -8.24 13.80 -6.07
N ALA A 45 -7.36 14.76 -6.40
CA ALA A 45 -6.49 15.41 -5.44
C ALA A 45 -7.27 16.32 -4.46
N GLU A 46 -8.34 16.95 -4.93
CA GLU A 46 -9.25 17.78 -4.13
C GLU A 46 -10.10 16.93 -3.18
N ASP A 47 -10.72 15.85 -3.68
CA ASP A 47 -11.53 14.93 -2.90
C ASP A 47 -10.66 14.03 -1.96
N GLY A 48 -9.38 13.90 -2.30
CA GLY A 48 -8.44 12.94 -1.73
C GLY A 48 -8.66 11.51 -2.29
N PRO A 49 -7.61 10.68 -2.39
CA PRO A 49 -7.74 9.31 -2.86
C PRO A 49 -8.55 8.45 -1.88
N GLU A 50 -9.25 7.44 -2.38
CA GLU A 50 -10.03 6.51 -1.53
C GLU A 50 -9.14 5.49 -0.82
N ARG A 51 -7.97 5.21 -1.38
CA ARG A 51 -6.97 4.27 -0.83
C ARG A 51 -5.57 4.78 -1.17
N HIS A 52 -4.59 4.27 -0.47
CA HIS A 52 -3.20 4.68 -0.66
C HIS A 52 -2.25 3.51 -0.45
N ILE A 53 -1.18 3.47 -1.26
CA ILE A 53 -0.13 2.47 -1.09
C ILE A 53 0.75 2.82 0.11
N MET A 54 0.83 1.90 1.06
CA MET A 54 1.61 2.03 2.28
C MET A 54 2.52 0.83 2.48
N GLY A 55 3.55 1.02 3.28
CA GLY A 55 4.29 -0.08 3.85
C GLY A 55 3.52 -0.74 4.98
N VAL A 56 3.74 -2.02 5.17
CA VAL A 56 3.29 -2.76 6.36
C VAL A 56 4.42 -3.60 6.91
N THR A 57 4.53 -3.62 8.23
CA THR A 57 5.44 -4.54 8.94
C THR A 57 4.61 -5.50 9.77
N PHE A 58 4.98 -6.77 9.79
CA PHE A 58 4.20 -7.77 10.52
C PHE A 58 5.06 -8.95 10.97
N GLY A 59 4.63 -9.58 12.05
CA GLY A 59 5.31 -10.70 12.68
C GLY A 59 5.04 -12.05 12.00
N GLY A 60 5.39 -13.11 12.70
CA GLY A 60 5.19 -14.50 12.28
C GLY A 60 6.36 -15.08 11.50
N GLU A 61 6.15 -16.23 10.86
CA GLU A 61 7.18 -16.92 10.09
C GLU A 61 7.67 -16.08 8.92
N ALA A 62 8.96 -16.20 8.59
CA ALA A 62 9.59 -15.48 7.49
C ALA A 62 8.93 -15.81 6.15
N LEU A 63 8.43 -14.80 5.46
CA LEU A 63 7.87 -14.95 4.12
C LEU A 63 8.97 -14.98 3.07
N SER A 64 8.85 -15.90 2.13
CA SER A 64 9.68 -15.95 0.91
C SER A 64 9.10 -15.11 -0.23
N GLY A 65 7.88 -14.62 -0.07
CA GLY A 65 7.14 -13.80 -1.04
C GLY A 65 5.63 -13.89 -0.81
N VAL A 66 4.88 -13.08 -1.53
CA VAL A 66 3.41 -13.07 -1.54
C VAL A 66 2.94 -13.45 -2.93
N ALA A 67 2.42 -14.66 -3.09
CA ALA A 67 1.90 -15.17 -4.38
C ALA A 67 0.42 -14.77 -4.60
N VAL A 68 -0.34 -14.62 -3.52
CA VAL A 68 -1.75 -14.20 -3.51
C VAL A 68 -1.88 -13.08 -2.50
N PRO A 69 -2.58 -11.97 -2.83
CA PRO A 69 -2.76 -10.86 -1.91
C PRO A 69 -3.30 -11.30 -0.54
N LEU A 70 -2.69 -10.78 0.53
CA LEU A 70 -3.08 -11.09 1.90
C LEU A 70 -4.00 -9.99 2.41
N ALA A 71 -5.12 -10.36 3.05
CA ALA A 71 -6.06 -9.37 3.55
C ALA A 71 -5.49 -8.59 4.73
N VAL A 72 -5.65 -7.26 4.70
CA VAL A 72 -5.37 -6.34 5.82
C VAL A 72 -6.67 -6.06 6.54
N ILE A 73 -6.68 -6.31 7.83
CA ILE A 73 -7.85 -6.22 8.70
C ILE A 73 -7.57 -5.16 9.77
N ALA A 74 -8.48 -4.21 9.92
CA ALA A 74 -8.44 -3.22 10.99
C ALA A 74 -8.82 -3.82 12.36
N GLU A 75 -8.61 -3.09 13.44
CA GLU A 75 -8.91 -3.54 14.80
C GLU A 75 -10.39 -3.91 15.01
N ASP A 76 -11.30 -3.31 14.25
CA ASP A 76 -12.74 -3.59 14.28
C ASP A 76 -13.15 -4.85 13.48
N GLY A 77 -12.19 -5.53 12.86
CA GLY A 77 -12.42 -6.71 12.04
C GLY A 77 -12.76 -6.43 10.57
N THR A 78 -12.81 -5.16 10.16
CA THR A 78 -13.09 -4.77 8.77
C THR A 78 -11.87 -5.01 7.88
N VAL A 79 -12.08 -5.56 6.69
CA VAL A 79 -11.02 -5.65 5.67
C VAL A 79 -10.82 -4.27 5.06
N VAL A 80 -9.64 -3.69 5.27
CA VAL A 80 -9.30 -2.31 4.87
C VAL A 80 -8.23 -2.24 3.77
N GLY A 81 -7.74 -3.38 3.32
CA GLY A 81 -6.74 -3.40 2.27
C GLY A 81 -6.19 -4.78 1.98
N GLU A 82 -5.15 -4.80 1.16
CA GLU A 82 -4.47 -6.02 0.72
C GLU A 82 -2.95 -5.79 0.69
N VAL A 83 -2.19 -6.75 1.22
CA VAL A 83 -0.73 -6.83 0.99
C VAL A 83 -0.51 -7.49 -0.36
N THR A 84 -0.01 -6.75 -1.31
CA THR A 84 0.20 -7.20 -2.69
C THR A 84 1.58 -7.77 -2.94
N SER A 85 2.56 -7.33 -2.16
CA SER A 85 3.92 -7.88 -2.16
C SER A 85 4.52 -7.84 -0.77
N GLY A 86 5.35 -8.81 -0.43
CA GLY A 86 5.99 -8.86 0.88
C GLY A 86 7.08 -9.91 0.95
N ILE A 87 8.03 -9.69 1.85
CA ILE A 87 9.17 -10.57 2.08
C ILE A 87 9.70 -10.38 3.50
N TRP A 88 10.42 -11.37 3.99
CA TRP A 88 11.17 -11.21 5.23
C TRP A 88 12.32 -10.21 5.08
N SER A 89 12.43 -9.28 6.00
CA SER A 89 13.53 -8.32 6.10
C SER A 89 14.51 -8.72 7.23
N PRO A 90 15.70 -9.23 6.90
CA PRO A 90 16.72 -9.55 7.91
C PRO A 90 17.15 -8.30 8.71
N ARG A 91 17.14 -7.12 8.05
CA ARG A 91 17.52 -5.85 8.68
C ARG A 91 16.54 -5.42 9.78
N LEU A 92 15.26 -5.61 9.55
CA LEU A 92 14.20 -5.22 10.47
C LEU A 92 13.77 -6.35 11.40
N GLY A 93 14.16 -7.60 11.10
CA GLY A 93 13.79 -8.78 11.88
C GLY A 93 12.28 -9.08 11.83
N CYS A 94 11.59 -8.65 10.77
CA CYS A 94 10.16 -8.88 10.56
C CYS A 94 9.82 -8.97 9.07
N ASN A 95 8.61 -9.40 8.77
CA ASN A 95 8.09 -9.33 7.41
C ASN A 95 7.75 -7.88 7.06
N VAL A 96 8.06 -7.49 5.83
CA VAL A 96 7.71 -6.19 5.26
C VAL A 96 6.90 -6.40 4.01
N GLY A 97 5.96 -5.52 3.73
CA GLY A 97 5.15 -5.62 2.52
C GLY A 97 4.64 -4.27 2.04
N MET A 98 4.20 -4.22 0.80
CA MET A 98 3.44 -3.11 0.24
C MET A 98 1.96 -3.47 0.23
N SER A 99 1.15 -2.53 0.67
CA SER A 99 -0.29 -2.72 0.82
C SER A 99 -1.05 -1.53 0.28
N MET A 100 -2.14 -1.79 -0.42
CA MET A 100 -3.13 -0.77 -0.78
C MET A 100 -4.16 -0.70 0.34
N ILE A 101 -4.20 0.42 1.08
CA ILE A 101 -5.00 0.59 2.30
C ILE A 101 -6.06 1.67 2.09
N ALA A 102 -7.28 1.42 2.56
CA ALA A 102 -8.41 2.32 2.49
C ALA A 102 -8.22 3.58 3.35
N ARG A 103 -8.89 4.66 2.95
CA ARG A 103 -8.89 5.94 3.65
C ARG A 103 -9.28 5.77 5.12
N GLY A 104 -8.56 6.47 6.00
CA GLY A 104 -8.75 6.41 7.45
C GLY A 104 -7.94 5.34 8.17
N HIS A 105 -7.25 4.45 7.43
CA HIS A 105 -6.47 3.36 8.02
C HIS A 105 -5.00 3.34 7.59
N TRP A 106 -4.54 4.31 6.79
CA TRP A 106 -3.18 4.35 6.24
C TRP A 106 -2.18 5.18 7.04
N ASP A 107 -2.55 5.71 8.19
CA ASP A 107 -1.60 6.47 9.01
C ASP A 107 -0.50 5.55 9.56
N ALA A 108 0.75 6.01 9.46
CA ALA A 108 1.88 5.25 9.99
C ALA A 108 1.72 5.04 11.50
N GLY A 109 1.91 3.81 11.96
CA GLY A 109 1.67 3.41 13.34
C GLY A 109 0.31 2.77 13.60
N THR A 110 -0.63 2.82 12.63
CA THR A 110 -1.93 2.15 12.75
C THR A 110 -1.73 0.65 12.88
N ARG A 111 -2.33 0.06 13.91
CA ARG A 111 -2.33 -1.39 14.12
C ARG A 111 -3.28 -2.06 13.14
N ILE A 112 -2.81 -3.16 12.59
CA ILE A 112 -3.55 -3.98 11.63
C ILE A 112 -3.29 -5.45 11.92
N THR A 113 -4.17 -6.29 11.40
CA THR A 113 -3.96 -7.73 11.37
C THR A 113 -3.88 -8.18 9.91
N ILE A 114 -2.88 -8.97 9.56
CA ILE A 114 -2.73 -9.54 8.23
C ILE A 114 -3.19 -10.99 8.28
N ARG A 115 -4.15 -11.33 7.42
CA ARG A 115 -4.60 -12.70 7.25
C ARG A 115 -3.85 -13.33 6.07
N ASP A 116 -3.06 -14.30 6.41
CA ASP A 116 -2.27 -15.13 5.51
C ASP A 116 -3.16 -16.02 4.61
N SER A 117 -2.61 -16.57 3.56
CA SER A 117 -3.30 -17.51 2.65
C SER A 117 -3.84 -18.75 3.35
N ASP A 118 -3.20 -19.17 4.43
CA ASP A 118 -3.61 -20.32 5.27
C ASP A 118 -4.66 -19.92 6.34
N GLY A 119 -5.11 -18.67 6.34
CA GLY A 119 -6.06 -18.15 7.32
C GLY A 119 -5.45 -17.76 8.66
N LYS A 120 -4.12 -17.89 8.84
CA LYS A 120 -3.43 -17.44 10.06
C LYS A 120 -3.45 -15.92 10.15
N LEU A 121 -3.62 -15.41 11.35
CA LEU A 121 -3.60 -13.99 11.66
C LEU A 121 -2.22 -13.60 12.17
N ARG A 122 -1.70 -12.48 11.66
CA ARG A 122 -0.40 -11.92 12.02
C ARG A 122 -0.58 -10.47 12.44
N ASP A 123 -0.11 -10.11 13.62
CA ASP A 123 -0.12 -8.73 14.07
C ASP A 123 0.85 -7.90 13.22
N GLY A 124 0.40 -6.73 12.83
CA GLY A 124 1.18 -5.83 11.99
C GLY A 124 0.89 -4.36 12.27
N THR A 125 1.66 -3.53 11.59
CA THR A 125 1.57 -2.08 11.70
C THR A 125 1.76 -1.44 10.34
N VAL A 126 0.98 -0.41 10.05
CA VAL A 126 1.17 0.43 8.88
C VAL A 126 2.44 1.25 9.03
N SER A 127 3.24 1.32 7.98
CA SER A 127 4.50 2.05 7.94
C SER A 127 4.57 2.97 6.71
N SER A 128 5.33 4.05 6.82
CA SER A 128 5.68 4.84 5.64
C SER A 128 6.61 4.06 4.70
N LEU A 129 6.62 4.42 3.43
CA LEU A 129 7.60 3.94 2.45
C LEU A 129 8.61 5.05 2.12
N PRO A 130 9.92 4.72 1.98
CA PRO A 130 10.55 3.39 2.18
C PRO A 130 10.68 3.02 3.66
N PHE A 131 10.91 1.71 3.91
CA PHE A 131 11.12 1.16 5.27
C PHE A 131 12.43 1.62 5.91
#